data_c6194f8931ea77cbee8dca19150f2df8
#
_entry.id   c6194f8931ea77cbee8dca19150f2df8
#
_cell.length_a   1.000
_cell.length_b   1.000
_cell.length_c   1.000
_cell.angle_alpha   90.00
_cell.angle_beta   90.00
_cell.angle_gamma   90.00
#
_symmetry.space_group_name_H-M   'P 1'
#
loop_
_entity.id
_entity.type
_entity.pdbx_description
1 polymer ?
#
loop_
_entity_poly.entity_id
_entity_poly.type
_entity_poly.pdbx_seq_one_letter_code
_entity_poly.pdbx_strand_id
1 'polypeptide(L)'
;MADAGDVACTPFGIEQAIGEIEAAAKATYERAAHVLAIGGDHTIALPMLRAASARFGPLALVHFDAHLDTWNTYFGGARYTHGTPFRRAAEEGLLDLRRSLHVGTRGPQFSAQDLPEDAALGFRLIDGRAIDDRGPASIASEIREVVGEAQVYLSLDIDVLDPAFAPGTGTPEAGGWSSREAIAIIRGLGGIRLAGADVVEVAPAYDHAEVTAIAAANIVYELLCLFSITKGDG
;
A
#
# COMPACT_ATOMS: atom_id res chain seq x y z
N MET A 1 -11.28 18.37 -0.47
CA MET A 1 -10.37 17.62 -1.33
C MET A 1 -9.77 18.59 -2.35
N ALA A 2 -8.48 18.51 -2.59
CA ALA A 2 -7.76 19.29 -3.60
C ALA A 2 -6.73 18.39 -4.27
N ASP A 3 -6.52 18.59 -5.57
CA ASP A 3 -5.42 18.00 -6.31
C ASP A 3 -4.16 18.84 -6.03
N ALA A 4 -3.09 18.18 -5.58
CA ALA A 4 -1.80 18.81 -5.29
C ALA A 4 -0.87 18.85 -6.50
N GLY A 5 -1.26 18.23 -7.61
CA GLY A 5 -0.47 18.07 -8.82
C GLY A 5 0.58 16.97 -8.74
N ASP A 6 1.36 16.83 -9.80
CA ASP A 6 2.40 15.82 -9.92
C ASP A 6 3.69 16.24 -9.21
N VAL A 7 4.38 15.26 -8.64
CA VAL A 7 5.71 15.46 -8.07
C VAL A 7 6.75 15.29 -9.17
N ALA A 8 7.46 16.37 -9.49
CA ALA A 8 8.60 16.31 -10.40
C ALA A 8 9.78 15.62 -9.70
N CYS A 9 10.01 14.35 -10.00
CA CYS A 9 11.15 13.60 -9.49
C CYS A 9 12.04 13.09 -10.63
N THR A 10 13.34 12.90 -10.32
CA THR A 10 14.31 12.43 -11.32
C THR A 10 14.11 10.93 -11.62
N PRO A 11 14.10 10.52 -12.90
CA PRO A 11 14.05 9.09 -13.25
C PRO A 11 15.43 8.40 -13.21
N PHE A 12 16.51 9.13 -12.91
CA PHE A 12 17.89 8.66 -13.06
C PHE A 12 18.60 8.31 -11.76
N GLY A 13 17.99 8.61 -10.60
CA GLY A 13 18.58 8.36 -9.30
C GLY A 13 17.53 8.09 -8.24
N ILE A 14 17.40 6.83 -7.84
CA ILE A 14 16.32 6.39 -6.94
C ILE A 14 16.37 7.11 -5.58
N GLU A 15 17.55 7.30 -4.99
CA GLU A 15 17.68 7.98 -3.70
C GLU A 15 17.29 9.46 -3.79
N GLN A 16 17.64 10.12 -4.91
CA GLN A 16 17.23 11.48 -5.16
C GLN A 16 15.71 11.57 -5.36
N ALA A 17 15.13 10.68 -6.16
CA ALA A 17 13.67 10.62 -6.37
C ALA A 17 12.92 10.41 -5.05
N ILE A 18 13.39 9.49 -4.19
CA ILE A 18 12.83 9.27 -2.85
C ILE A 18 12.86 10.57 -2.03
N GLY A 19 13.98 11.31 -2.05
CA GLY A 19 14.10 12.58 -1.33
C GLY A 19 13.17 13.67 -1.86
N GLU A 20 13.00 13.75 -3.18
CA GLU A 20 12.10 14.73 -3.84
C GLU A 20 10.63 14.41 -3.51
N ILE A 21 10.22 13.14 -3.56
CA ILE A 21 8.87 12.70 -3.20
C ILE A 21 8.60 12.94 -1.70
N GLU A 22 9.56 12.62 -0.83
CA GLU A 22 9.43 12.86 0.61
C GLU A 22 9.23 14.34 0.93
N ALA A 23 9.99 15.23 0.30
CA ALA A 23 9.86 16.67 0.49
C ALA A 23 8.48 17.18 0.04
N ALA A 24 8.00 16.73 -1.12
CA ALA A 24 6.67 17.09 -1.63
C ALA A 24 5.55 16.55 -0.73
N ALA A 25 5.66 15.31 -0.26
CA ALA A 25 4.70 14.71 0.66
C ALA A 25 4.63 15.48 2.00
N LYS A 26 5.78 15.83 2.61
CA LYS A 26 5.84 16.64 3.84
C LYS A 26 5.16 17.98 3.65
N ALA A 27 5.47 18.70 2.57
CA ALA A 27 4.84 19.98 2.27
C ALA A 27 3.31 19.86 2.05
N THR A 28 2.85 18.72 1.55
CA THR A 28 1.42 18.45 1.39
C THR A 28 0.77 18.16 2.75
N TYR A 29 1.40 17.37 3.61
CA TYR A 29 0.91 17.12 4.97
C TYR A 29 0.86 18.36 5.87
N GLU A 30 1.65 19.40 5.60
CA GLU A 30 1.55 20.68 6.32
C GLU A 30 0.21 21.41 6.04
N ARG A 31 -0.42 21.14 4.89
CA ARG A 31 -1.62 21.81 4.40
C ARG A 31 -2.87 20.94 4.37
N ALA A 32 -2.71 19.62 4.48
CA ALA A 32 -3.80 18.67 4.39
C ALA A 32 -3.80 17.73 5.60
N ALA A 33 -4.99 17.36 6.08
CA ALA A 33 -5.14 16.38 7.16
C ALA A 33 -4.70 14.98 6.72
N HIS A 34 -4.99 14.62 5.48
CA HIS A 34 -4.72 13.32 4.87
C HIS A 34 -4.12 13.51 3.48
N VAL A 35 -3.27 12.60 3.06
CA VAL A 35 -2.65 12.59 1.72
C VAL A 35 -2.91 11.24 1.07
N LEU A 36 -3.40 11.26 -0.18
CA LEU A 36 -3.48 10.11 -1.04
C LEU A 36 -2.51 10.32 -2.20
N ALA A 37 -1.57 9.41 -2.38
CA ALA A 37 -0.70 9.39 -3.55
C ALA A 37 -1.25 8.43 -4.60
N ILE A 38 -1.12 8.82 -5.87
CA ILE A 38 -1.37 7.95 -7.01
C ILE A 38 -0.03 7.81 -7.69
N GLY A 39 0.45 6.60 -7.70
CA GLY A 39 1.73 6.43 -8.03
C GLY A 39 2.34 6.03 -9.14
N GLY A 40 3.50 5.86 -9.43
CA GLY A 40 4.46 5.04 -10.02
C GLY A 40 4.55 3.67 -9.40
N ASP A 41 5.76 3.17 -9.29
CA ASP A 41 6.03 1.89 -8.65
C ASP A 41 5.93 1.96 -7.10
N HIS A 42 5.94 0.81 -6.44
CA HIS A 42 5.75 0.71 -5.00
C HIS A 42 6.86 1.36 -4.16
N THR A 43 7.99 1.75 -4.77
CA THR A 43 9.06 2.50 -4.07
C THR A 43 8.53 3.78 -3.43
N ILE A 44 7.49 4.42 -4.01
CA ILE A 44 6.93 5.66 -3.48
C ILE A 44 6.35 5.52 -2.07
N ALA A 45 5.94 4.33 -1.66
CA ALA A 45 5.40 4.10 -0.32
C ALA A 45 6.40 4.49 0.78
N LEU A 46 7.71 4.29 0.57
CA LEU A 46 8.72 4.65 1.56
C LEU A 46 8.77 6.17 1.86
N PRO A 47 8.95 7.07 0.88
CA PRO A 47 8.94 8.51 1.15
C PRO A 47 7.59 9.01 1.67
N MET A 48 6.47 8.42 1.25
CA MET A 48 5.15 8.74 1.79
C MET A 48 5.02 8.35 3.26
N LEU A 49 5.50 7.16 3.65
CA LEU A 49 5.55 6.70 5.04
C LEU A 49 6.46 7.57 5.91
N ARG A 50 7.62 8.01 5.40
CA ARG A 50 8.49 8.96 6.10
C ARG A 50 7.79 10.27 6.40
N ALA A 51 7.07 10.82 5.41
CA ALA A 51 6.33 12.06 5.58
C ALA A 51 5.15 11.90 6.57
N ALA A 52 4.39 10.82 6.44
CA ALA A 52 3.25 10.54 7.32
C ALA A 52 3.71 10.24 8.77
N SER A 53 4.74 9.41 8.95
CA SER A 53 5.30 9.08 10.26
C SER A 53 5.92 10.28 10.97
N ALA A 54 6.50 11.22 10.24
CA ALA A 54 7.00 12.46 10.81
C ALA A 54 5.90 13.31 11.48
N ARG A 55 4.65 13.18 10.99
CA ARG A 55 3.48 13.89 11.53
C ARG A 55 2.74 13.13 12.62
N PHE A 56 2.53 11.82 12.41
CA PHE A 56 1.62 11.02 13.23
C PHE A 56 2.33 10.03 14.17
N GLY A 57 3.67 9.95 14.11
CA GLY A 57 4.43 8.87 14.75
C GLY A 57 4.38 7.56 13.96
N PRO A 58 4.87 6.45 14.53
CA PRO A 58 4.84 5.15 13.86
C PRO A 58 3.42 4.73 13.49
N LEU A 59 3.24 4.25 12.25
CA LEU A 59 1.95 3.97 11.63
C LEU A 59 1.67 2.47 11.60
N ALA A 60 0.42 2.07 11.79
CA ALA A 60 -0.03 0.75 11.39
C ALA A 60 -0.10 0.71 9.86
N LEU A 61 0.54 -0.27 9.23
CA LEU A 61 0.47 -0.48 7.79
C LEU A 61 -0.61 -1.49 7.45
N VAL A 62 -1.52 -1.12 6.53
CA VAL A 62 -2.39 -2.06 5.83
C VAL A 62 -1.93 -2.11 4.38
N HIS A 63 -1.24 -3.19 4.02
CA HIS A 63 -0.62 -3.36 2.72
C HIS A 63 -1.38 -4.40 1.90
N PHE A 64 -2.08 -3.96 0.87
CA PHE A 64 -2.77 -4.81 -0.11
C PHE A 64 -1.84 -5.07 -1.28
N ASP A 65 -1.49 -6.34 -1.53
CA ASP A 65 -0.50 -6.71 -2.54
C ASP A 65 -0.49 -8.23 -2.77
N ALA A 66 -0.15 -8.65 -3.96
CA ALA A 66 0.19 -10.05 -4.22
C ALA A 66 1.55 -10.46 -3.62
N HIS A 67 2.40 -9.49 -3.27
CA HIS A 67 3.76 -9.66 -2.79
C HIS A 67 3.93 -9.19 -1.34
N LEU A 68 5.13 -9.33 -0.80
CA LEU A 68 5.47 -8.87 0.57
C LEU A 68 6.10 -7.48 0.57
N ASP A 69 6.92 -7.17 -0.42
CA ASP A 69 7.71 -5.94 -0.56
C ASP A 69 8.59 -5.62 0.65
N THR A 70 9.03 -6.70 1.32
CA THR A 70 9.94 -6.68 2.47
C THR A 70 11.29 -7.33 2.20
N TRP A 71 11.66 -7.51 0.92
CA TRP A 71 12.98 -8.02 0.58
C TRP A 71 14.10 -7.06 1.02
N ASN A 72 15.21 -7.65 1.45
CA ASN A 72 16.34 -6.83 1.87
C ASN A 72 16.99 -6.08 0.69
N THR A 73 17.12 -6.76 -0.45
CA THR A 73 17.61 -6.21 -1.71
C THR A 73 16.90 -6.87 -2.89
N TYR A 74 16.87 -6.19 -4.02
CA TYR A 74 16.33 -6.70 -5.27
C TYR A 74 17.23 -6.28 -6.44
N PHE A 75 16.97 -6.74 -7.68
CA PHE A 75 17.75 -6.37 -8.88
C PHE A 75 19.26 -6.32 -8.69
N GLY A 76 19.86 -7.45 -8.26
CA GLY A 76 21.32 -7.55 -8.13
C GLY A 76 21.91 -6.79 -6.95
N GLY A 77 21.13 -6.57 -5.90
CA GLY A 77 21.60 -5.96 -4.66
C GLY A 77 21.11 -4.54 -4.42
N ALA A 78 20.19 -4.02 -5.25
CA ALA A 78 19.58 -2.70 -5.05
C ALA A 78 18.76 -2.68 -3.75
N ARG A 79 19.03 -1.68 -2.92
CA ARG A 79 18.40 -1.52 -1.60
C ARG A 79 17.03 -0.82 -1.67
N TYR A 80 16.85 0.05 -2.65
CA TYR A 80 15.63 0.81 -2.87
C TYR A 80 15.02 0.40 -4.21
N THR A 81 13.90 -0.30 -4.15
CA THR A 81 13.13 -0.78 -5.29
C THR A 81 11.67 -0.95 -4.87
N HIS A 82 10.78 -1.25 -5.82
CA HIS A 82 9.38 -1.57 -5.54
C HIS A 82 9.22 -2.76 -4.56
N GLY A 83 10.10 -3.75 -4.56
CA GLY A 83 10.03 -4.93 -3.67
C GLY A 83 10.66 -4.75 -2.28
N THR A 84 11.06 -3.52 -1.90
CA THR A 84 11.82 -3.30 -0.66
C THR A 84 11.30 -2.19 0.26
N PRO A 85 10.22 -1.44 -0.06
CA PRO A 85 9.86 -0.23 0.69
C PRO A 85 9.49 -0.53 2.14
N PHE A 86 8.77 -1.60 2.41
CA PHE A 86 8.32 -1.92 3.77
C PHE A 86 9.42 -2.50 4.65
N ARG A 87 10.44 -3.16 4.06
CA ARG A 87 11.66 -3.49 4.78
C ARG A 87 12.37 -2.24 5.25
N ARG A 88 12.52 -1.25 4.39
CA ARG A 88 13.13 0.04 4.74
C ARG A 88 12.31 0.78 5.79
N ALA A 89 10.99 0.82 5.61
CA ALA A 89 10.10 1.45 6.58
C ALA A 89 10.18 0.80 7.98
N ALA A 90 10.28 -0.53 8.04
CA ALA A 90 10.48 -1.26 9.30
C ALA A 90 11.84 -0.94 9.94
N GLU A 91 12.92 -0.95 9.16
CA GLU A 91 14.27 -0.64 9.65
C GLU A 91 14.41 0.81 10.16
N GLU A 92 13.69 1.74 9.55
CA GLU A 92 13.66 3.15 9.94
C GLU A 92 12.71 3.44 11.12
N GLY A 93 11.96 2.45 11.61
CA GLY A 93 11.03 2.60 12.73
C GLY A 93 9.79 3.44 12.39
N LEU A 94 9.39 3.48 11.12
CA LEU A 94 8.24 4.24 10.65
C LEU A 94 6.91 3.54 10.96
N LEU A 95 6.96 2.23 11.28
CA LEU A 95 5.80 1.37 11.41
C LEU A 95 5.60 0.85 12.85
N ASP A 96 4.36 0.81 13.30
CA ASP A 96 3.92 -0.06 14.41
C ASP A 96 3.71 -1.48 13.85
N LEU A 97 4.78 -2.26 13.83
CA LEU A 97 4.79 -3.60 13.22
C LEU A 97 3.81 -4.57 13.88
N ARG A 98 3.46 -4.37 15.17
CA ARG A 98 2.48 -5.22 15.85
C ARG A 98 1.07 -5.04 15.31
N ARG A 99 0.81 -3.91 14.65
CA ARG A 99 -0.48 -3.52 14.07
C ARG A 99 -0.42 -3.43 12.54
N SER A 100 0.67 -3.91 11.95
CA SER A 100 0.89 -3.91 10.50
C SER A 100 0.66 -5.28 9.90
N LEU A 101 0.09 -5.30 8.70
CA LEU A 101 -0.23 -6.55 8.02
C LEU A 101 -0.17 -6.43 6.49
N HIS A 102 0.22 -7.53 5.86
CA HIS A 102 0.07 -7.77 4.43
C HIS A 102 -1.24 -8.50 4.16
N VAL A 103 -1.93 -8.14 3.09
CA VAL A 103 -3.27 -8.62 2.75
C VAL A 103 -3.35 -8.94 1.26
N GLY A 104 -3.55 -10.20 0.92
CA GLY A 104 -3.69 -10.63 -0.48
C GLY A 104 -2.48 -11.38 -1.04
N THR A 105 -1.40 -11.48 -0.28
CA THR A 105 -0.13 -12.10 -0.71
C THR A 105 -0.35 -13.52 -1.20
N ARG A 106 0.13 -13.79 -2.43
CA ARG A 106 0.03 -15.09 -3.10
C ARG A 106 1.16 -15.34 -4.10
N GLY A 107 1.94 -14.29 -4.42
CA GLY A 107 3.05 -14.34 -5.34
C GLY A 107 4.15 -15.31 -4.93
N PRO A 108 5.00 -15.74 -5.86
CA PRO A 108 6.10 -16.62 -5.57
C PRO A 108 7.13 -15.92 -4.67
N GLN A 109 7.72 -16.71 -3.78
CA GLN A 109 8.84 -16.26 -2.94
C GLN A 109 10.17 -16.58 -3.64
N PHE A 110 11.18 -15.73 -3.48
CA PHE A 110 12.53 -16.02 -4.01
C PHE A 110 13.22 -17.10 -3.20
N SER A 111 12.94 -17.17 -1.92
CA SER A 111 13.51 -18.15 -1.02
C SER A 111 12.52 -18.64 0.03
N ALA A 112 12.81 -19.79 0.62
CA ALA A 112 12.05 -20.31 1.74
C ALA A 112 12.18 -19.44 3.01
N GLN A 113 13.06 -18.44 3.01
CA GLN A 113 13.29 -17.55 4.14
C GLN A 113 12.43 -16.27 4.07
N ASP A 114 11.87 -15.93 2.93
CA ASP A 114 11.14 -14.66 2.74
C ASP A 114 9.99 -14.51 3.74
N LEU A 115 9.12 -15.50 3.86
CA LEU A 115 8.02 -15.48 4.85
C LEU A 115 8.52 -15.51 6.31
N PRO A 116 9.49 -16.36 6.72
CA PRO A 116 10.09 -16.29 8.05
C PRO A 116 10.76 -14.95 8.37
N GLU A 117 11.45 -14.33 7.42
CA GLU A 117 12.09 -13.04 7.61
C GLU A 117 11.06 -11.92 7.74
N ASP A 118 9.99 -11.93 6.94
CA ASP A 118 8.88 -11.01 7.03
C ASP A 118 8.19 -11.09 8.40
N ALA A 119 7.84 -12.30 8.82
CA ALA A 119 7.26 -12.54 10.14
C ALA A 119 8.20 -12.11 11.28
N ALA A 120 9.53 -12.25 11.11
CA ALA A 120 10.52 -11.82 12.09
C ALA A 120 10.60 -10.28 12.20
N LEU A 121 10.25 -9.54 11.14
CA LEU A 121 10.06 -8.08 11.23
C LEU A 121 8.85 -7.72 12.11
N GLY A 122 7.85 -8.59 12.17
CA GLY A 122 6.66 -8.41 13.00
C GLY A 122 5.36 -8.22 12.23
N PHE A 123 5.36 -8.32 10.92
CA PHE A 123 4.16 -8.25 10.11
C PHE A 123 3.24 -9.46 10.31
N ARG A 124 1.95 -9.24 10.19
CA ARG A 124 0.95 -10.28 10.02
C ARG A 124 0.64 -10.49 8.55
N LEU A 125 0.17 -11.66 8.20
CA LEU A 125 -0.18 -12.02 6.83
C LEU A 125 -1.61 -12.54 6.76
N ILE A 126 -2.41 -11.94 5.87
CA ILE A 126 -3.68 -12.48 5.38
C ILE A 126 -3.41 -12.95 3.95
N ASP A 127 -3.26 -14.25 3.77
CA ASP A 127 -3.03 -14.91 2.47
C ASP A 127 -4.14 -14.57 1.47
N GLY A 128 -3.81 -14.46 0.20
CA GLY A 128 -4.76 -14.13 -0.86
C GLY A 128 -5.96 -15.06 -0.95
N ARG A 129 -5.79 -16.34 -0.60
CA ARG A 129 -6.87 -17.34 -0.57
C ARG A 129 -7.86 -17.16 0.58
N ALA A 130 -7.50 -16.35 1.58
CA ALA A 130 -8.40 -16.09 2.71
C ALA A 130 -9.77 -15.54 2.29
N ILE A 131 -9.87 -14.93 1.10
CA ILE A 131 -11.12 -14.39 0.59
C ILE A 131 -12.12 -15.50 0.22
N ASP A 132 -11.64 -16.62 -0.31
CA ASP A 132 -12.48 -17.76 -0.68
C ASP A 132 -13.14 -18.41 0.53
N ASP A 133 -12.38 -18.53 1.63
CA ASP A 133 -12.84 -19.19 2.85
C ASP A 133 -13.70 -18.29 3.72
N ARG A 134 -13.42 -16.99 3.75
CA ARG A 134 -13.96 -16.08 4.78
C ARG A 134 -14.74 -14.89 4.23
N GLY A 135 -14.52 -14.54 2.98
CA GLY A 135 -15.13 -13.41 2.31
C GLY A 135 -14.65 -12.03 2.77
N PRO A 136 -15.00 -10.97 2.01
CA PRO A 136 -14.49 -9.62 2.22
C PRO A 136 -14.80 -9.02 3.61
N ALA A 137 -16.00 -9.28 4.15
CA ALA A 137 -16.42 -8.71 5.43
C ALA A 137 -15.58 -9.22 6.61
N SER A 138 -15.22 -10.50 6.58
CA SER A 138 -14.38 -11.10 7.62
C SER A 138 -12.95 -10.55 7.56
N ILE A 139 -12.39 -10.40 6.36
CA ILE A 139 -11.07 -9.80 6.15
C ILE A 139 -11.05 -8.35 6.67
N ALA A 140 -12.03 -7.55 6.29
CA ALA A 140 -12.14 -6.18 6.78
C ALA A 140 -12.28 -6.09 8.31
N SER A 141 -12.99 -7.04 8.93
CA SER A 141 -13.11 -7.10 10.40
C SER A 141 -11.77 -7.41 11.06
N GLU A 142 -11.01 -8.37 10.53
CA GLU A 142 -9.68 -8.72 11.05
C GLU A 142 -8.70 -7.56 10.89
N ILE A 143 -8.70 -6.88 9.75
CA ILE A 143 -7.86 -5.69 9.55
C ILE A 143 -8.16 -4.65 10.64
N ARG A 144 -9.44 -4.31 10.86
CA ARG A 144 -9.83 -3.36 11.92
C ARG A 144 -9.41 -3.79 13.31
N GLU A 145 -9.51 -5.09 13.61
CA GLU A 145 -9.08 -5.65 14.90
C GLU A 145 -7.56 -5.48 15.09
N VAL A 146 -6.77 -5.79 14.06
CA VAL A 146 -5.30 -5.67 14.10
C VAL A 146 -4.86 -4.23 14.27
N VAL A 147 -5.37 -3.30 13.45
CA VAL A 147 -4.96 -1.89 13.53
C VAL A 147 -5.50 -1.17 14.77
N GLY A 148 -6.68 -1.56 15.25
CA GLY A 148 -7.32 -0.96 16.43
C GLY A 148 -7.45 0.56 16.31
N GLU A 149 -6.93 1.29 17.29
CA GLU A 149 -6.97 2.76 17.34
C GLU A 149 -5.66 3.42 16.82
N ALA A 150 -4.77 2.66 16.17
CA ALA A 150 -3.55 3.22 15.61
C ALA A 150 -3.85 4.15 14.43
N GLN A 151 -2.93 5.09 14.16
CA GLN A 151 -2.91 5.82 12.91
C GLN A 151 -2.49 4.86 11.80
N VAL A 152 -3.28 4.78 10.73
CA VAL A 152 -3.13 3.79 9.66
C VAL A 152 -2.61 4.46 8.39
N TYR A 153 -1.62 3.84 7.77
CA TYR A 153 -1.28 4.08 6.36
C TYR A 153 -1.76 2.88 5.54
N LEU A 154 -2.52 3.14 4.48
CA LEU A 154 -3.02 2.10 3.59
C LEU A 154 -2.27 2.19 2.26
N SER A 155 -1.50 1.17 1.94
CA SER A 155 -0.81 1.04 0.65
C SER A 155 -1.48 -0.04 -0.17
N LEU A 156 -1.83 0.27 -1.41
CA LEU A 156 -2.52 -0.67 -2.29
C LEU A 156 -1.77 -0.78 -3.61
N ASP A 157 -1.12 -1.93 -3.78
CA ASP A 157 -0.65 -2.38 -5.07
C ASP A 157 -1.84 -2.92 -5.87
N ILE A 158 -1.96 -2.47 -7.12
CA ILE A 158 -3.08 -2.89 -7.97
C ILE A 158 -3.03 -4.38 -8.33
N ASP A 159 -1.87 -5.02 -8.20
CA ASP A 159 -1.69 -6.44 -8.48
C ASP A 159 -2.28 -7.38 -7.41
N VAL A 160 -2.77 -6.82 -6.28
CA VAL A 160 -3.63 -7.58 -5.36
C VAL A 160 -4.86 -8.11 -6.09
N LEU A 161 -5.30 -7.42 -7.14
CA LEU A 161 -6.36 -7.89 -8.02
C LEU A 161 -5.85 -8.98 -8.96
N ASP A 162 -6.76 -9.88 -9.35
CA ASP A 162 -6.47 -10.85 -10.40
C ASP A 162 -6.22 -10.15 -11.74
N PRO A 163 -5.29 -10.64 -12.58
CA PRO A 163 -5.05 -10.09 -13.92
C PRO A 163 -6.27 -10.00 -14.83
N ALA A 164 -7.34 -10.72 -14.53
CA ALA A 164 -8.61 -10.56 -15.22
C ALA A 164 -9.29 -9.21 -14.95
N PHE A 165 -8.95 -8.55 -13.83
CA PHE A 165 -9.48 -7.26 -13.40
C PHE A 165 -8.44 -6.14 -13.44
N ALA A 166 -7.15 -6.47 -13.36
CA ALA A 166 -6.03 -5.52 -13.39
C ALA A 166 -4.86 -6.07 -14.22
N PRO A 167 -4.98 -6.19 -15.55
CA PRO A 167 -3.90 -6.69 -16.40
C PRO A 167 -2.74 -5.70 -16.57
N GLY A 168 -2.96 -4.39 -16.33
CA GLY A 168 -1.99 -3.33 -16.53
C GLY A 168 -1.13 -3.06 -15.31
N THR A 169 -0.31 -4.03 -14.92
CA THR A 169 0.67 -3.92 -13.84
C THR A 169 1.98 -4.62 -14.21
N GLY A 170 3.05 -4.36 -13.43
CA GLY A 170 4.39 -4.88 -13.70
C GLY A 170 4.56 -6.36 -13.35
N THR A 171 3.99 -6.78 -12.24
CA THR A 171 4.16 -8.12 -11.64
C THR A 171 2.82 -8.79 -11.33
N PRO A 172 1.99 -9.05 -12.37
CA PRO A 172 0.66 -9.63 -12.17
C PRO A 172 0.75 -11.08 -11.69
N GLU A 173 -0.05 -11.42 -10.68
CA GLU A 173 -0.15 -12.77 -10.12
C GLU A 173 -1.58 -13.31 -10.25
N ALA A 174 -1.71 -14.52 -10.82
CA ALA A 174 -3.01 -15.17 -11.00
C ALA A 174 -3.62 -15.61 -9.65
N GLY A 175 -4.95 -15.76 -9.60
CA GLY A 175 -5.68 -16.16 -8.40
C GLY A 175 -5.86 -15.00 -7.42
N GLY A 176 -5.88 -13.77 -7.93
CA GLY A 176 -6.11 -12.56 -7.15
C GLY A 176 -7.60 -12.27 -6.92
N TRP A 177 -7.86 -11.15 -6.28
CA TRP A 177 -9.22 -10.73 -5.98
C TRP A 177 -9.87 -10.01 -7.16
N SER A 178 -11.18 -10.09 -7.22
CA SER A 178 -11.94 -9.20 -8.09
C SER A 178 -11.92 -7.76 -7.57
N SER A 179 -12.08 -6.80 -8.46
CA SER A 179 -12.26 -5.39 -8.06
C SER A 179 -13.44 -5.21 -7.10
N ARG A 180 -14.51 -6.02 -7.25
CA ARG A 180 -15.67 -6.02 -6.34
C ARG A 180 -15.29 -6.43 -4.91
N GLU A 181 -14.46 -7.44 -4.74
CA GLU A 181 -14.02 -7.92 -3.43
C GLU A 181 -13.11 -6.92 -2.75
N ALA A 182 -12.13 -6.39 -3.47
CA ALA A 182 -11.24 -5.34 -2.95
C ALA A 182 -12.04 -4.10 -2.49
N ILE A 183 -12.96 -3.60 -3.30
CA ILE A 183 -13.86 -2.50 -2.95
C ILE A 183 -14.70 -2.84 -1.71
N ALA A 184 -15.20 -4.07 -1.61
CA ALA A 184 -15.99 -4.48 -0.44
C ALA A 184 -15.16 -4.50 0.85
N ILE A 185 -13.89 -4.92 0.78
CA ILE A 185 -12.97 -4.88 1.91
C ILE A 185 -12.70 -3.42 2.30
N ILE A 186 -12.32 -2.56 1.34
CA ILE A 186 -12.03 -1.14 1.60
C ILE A 186 -13.23 -0.45 2.28
N ARG A 187 -14.44 -0.63 1.77
CA ARG A 187 -15.68 -0.12 2.40
C ARG A 187 -15.87 -0.63 3.81
N GLY A 188 -15.48 -1.89 4.05
CA GLY A 188 -15.53 -2.51 5.37
C GLY A 188 -14.54 -1.93 6.38
N LEU A 189 -13.57 -1.11 5.97
CA LEU A 189 -12.59 -0.46 6.85
C LEU A 189 -13.11 0.83 7.51
N GLY A 190 -14.36 1.18 7.31
CA GLY A 190 -14.95 2.36 7.95
C GLY A 190 -14.66 2.42 9.45
N GLY A 191 -14.22 3.59 9.92
CA GLY A 191 -13.91 3.85 11.33
C GLY A 191 -12.46 3.63 11.76
N ILE A 192 -11.55 3.18 10.89
CA ILE A 192 -10.10 3.22 11.16
C ILE A 192 -9.60 4.68 11.13
N ARG A 193 -8.46 4.94 11.77
CA ARG A 193 -7.83 6.28 11.79
C ARG A 193 -6.84 6.39 10.64
N LEU A 194 -7.34 6.67 9.45
CA LEU A 194 -6.54 6.69 8.23
C LEU A 194 -5.71 7.99 8.15
N ALA A 195 -4.38 7.90 8.26
CA ALA A 195 -3.44 9.01 8.18
C ALA A 195 -3.07 9.36 6.73
N GLY A 196 -2.95 8.35 5.88
CA GLY A 196 -2.58 8.49 4.48
C GLY A 196 -2.82 7.19 3.71
N ALA A 197 -2.74 7.28 2.38
CA ALA A 197 -2.83 6.12 1.52
C ALA A 197 -2.05 6.33 0.21
N ASP A 198 -1.77 5.24 -0.48
CA ASP A 198 -1.36 5.24 -1.88
C ASP A 198 -2.05 4.13 -2.68
N VAL A 199 -2.09 4.33 -4.01
CA VAL A 199 -2.45 3.31 -4.99
C VAL A 199 -1.34 3.30 -6.03
N VAL A 200 -0.69 2.16 -6.21
CA VAL A 200 0.56 2.02 -6.97
C VAL A 200 0.52 0.92 -8.02
N GLU A 201 1.57 0.82 -8.81
CA GLU A 201 1.86 -0.21 -9.82
C GLU A 201 0.86 -0.26 -10.99
N VAL A 202 0.02 0.75 -11.18
CA VAL A 202 -0.74 0.85 -12.42
C VAL A 202 0.21 1.23 -13.55
N ALA A 203 0.31 0.34 -14.53
CA ALA A 203 1.17 0.50 -15.72
C ALA A 203 0.30 0.65 -16.97
N PRO A 204 -0.11 1.87 -17.37
CA PRO A 204 -1.06 2.09 -18.46
C PRO A 204 -0.62 1.52 -19.80
N ALA A 205 0.70 1.43 -20.04
CA ALA A 205 1.25 0.86 -21.28
C ALA A 205 0.96 -0.64 -21.45
N TYR A 206 0.68 -1.36 -20.35
CA TYR A 206 0.31 -2.78 -20.34
C TYR A 206 -1.20 -3.00 -20.14
N ASP A 207 -1.94 -1.91 -19.88
CA ASP A 207 -3.38 -2.00 -19.65
C ASP A 207 -4.15 -2.28 -20.94
N HIS A 208 -5.27 -2.97 -20.83
CA HIS A 208 -6.15 -3.25 -21.95
C HIS A 208 -7.49 -2.57 -21.74
N ALA A 209 -7.86 -1.70 -22.67
CA ALA A 209 -9.11 -0.93 -22.60
C ALA A 209 -9.31 -0.19 -21.26
N GLU A 210 -8.23 0.24 -20.63
CA GLU A 210 -8.22 0.99 -19.37
C GLU A 210 -8.86 0.25 -18.18
N VAL A 211 -8.94 -1.07 -18.23
CA VAL A 211 -9.60 -1.89 -17.21
C VAL A 211 -8.93 -1.71 -15.85
N THR A 212 -7.59 -1.72 -15.81
CA THR A 212 -6.80 -1.50 -14.59
C THR A 212 -6.93 -0.08 -14.08
N ALA A 213 -6.83 0.91 -14.97
CA ALA A 213 -6.98 2.32 -14.61
C ALA A 213 -8.38 2.61 -14.02
N ILE A 214 -9.44 2.01 -14.58
CA ILE A 214 -10.80 2.11 -14.07
C ILE A 214 -10.92 1.45 -12.68
N ALA A 215 -10.32 0.28 -12.48
CA ALA A 215 -10.32 -0.38 -11.17
C ALA A 215 -9.60 0.49 -10.12
N ALA A 216 -8.40 0.99 -10.45
CA ALA A 216 -7.63 1.88 -9.58
C ALA A 216 -8.39 3.18 -9.26
N ALA A 217 -9.01 3.83 -10.24
CA ALA A 217 -9.79 5.04 -10.02
C ALA A 217 -10.96 4.82 -9.06
N ASN A 218 -11.65 3.67 -9.14
CA ASN A 218 -12.71 3.34 -8.20
C ASN A 218 -12.16 3.08 -6.79
N ILE A 219 -11.01 2.40 -6.67
CA ILE A 219 -10.33 2.19 -5.39
C ILE A 219 -9.92 3.54 -4.77
N VAL A 220 -9.30 4.43 -5.55
CA VAL A 220 -8.97 5.80 -5.13
C VAL A 220 -10.21 6.52 -4.60
N TYR A 221 -11.34 6.41 -5.31
CA TYR A 221 -12.59 7.02 -4.86
C TYR A 221 -13.06 6.46 -3.51
N GLU A 222 -13.00 5.16 -3.29
CA GLU A 222 -13.35 4.53 -2.02
C GLU A 222 -12.41 4.96 -0.87
N LEU A 223 -11.12 5.12 -1.15
CA LEU A 223 -10.15 5.64 -0.16
C LEU A 223 -10.46 7.10 0.20
N LEU A 224 -10.83 7.93 -0.77
CA LEU A 224 -11.29 9.29 -0.51
C LEU A 224 -12.58 9.32 0.34
N CYS A 225 -13.49 8.38 0.11
CA CYS A 225 -14.66 8.21 0.97
C CYS A 225 -14.25 7.81 2.40
N LEU A 226 -13.29 6.91 2.57
CA LEU A 226 -12.77 6.53 3.89
C LEU A 226 -12.17 7.74 4.62
N PHE A 227 -11.37 8.57 3.95
CA PHE A 227 -10.86 9.80 4.56
C PHE A 227 -11.97 10.74 5.06
N SER A 228 -13.11 10.77 4.37
CA SER A 228 -14.24 11.63 4.78
C SER A 228 -14.94 11.17 6.06
N ILE A 229 -14.79 9.89 6.42
CA ILE A 229 -15.42 9.27 7.60
C ILE A 229 -14.40 8.79 8.63
N THR A 230 -13.09 9.05 8.41
CA THR A 230 -12.06 8.68 9.37
C THR A 230 -12.27 9.44 10.68
N LYS A 231 -12.00 8.79 11.80
CA LYS A 231 -12.06 9.46 13.11
C LYS A 231 -11.01 10.55 13.15
N GLY A 232 -11.42 11.81 13.28
CA GLY A 232 -10.51 12.93 13.48
C GLY A 232 -9.76 12.79 14.81
N ASP A 233 -8.60 13.43 14.89
CA ASP A 233 -7.96 13.68 16.17
C ASP A 233 -8.85 14.67 16.93
N GLY A 234 -9.55 14.17 17.97
CA GLY A 234 -10.42 14.95 18.85
C GLY A 234 -9.63 15.88 19.75
#